data_8e28291316f156e14eb04d2874be590d
#
_entry.id   8e28291316f156e14eb04d2874be590d
#
_cell.length_a   1.000
_cell.length_b   1.000
_cell.length_c   1.000
_cell.angle_alpha   90.00
_cell.angle_beta   90.00
_cell.angle_gamma   90.00
#
_symmetry.space_group_name_H-M   'P 1'
#
loop_
_entity.id
_entity.type
_entity.pdbx_description
1 polymer ?
#
loop_
_entity_poly.entity_id
_entity_poly.type
_entity_poly.pdbx_seq_one_letter_code
_entity_poly.pdbx_strand_id
1 'polypeptide(L)'
;MSERPASDPSTAPDRGEYPIVIEGLRNAFGEQVVHDDLSLKVRKGEILGVVGGSGTGKSVLMRSIIGLQPFAAGEVRVFGRPVSEGAEEGEIDVRSRWGVLFQGGALFSTLTVGENVEVPLKQFYPDMSDALRQEIARFKVRLSGLPEETVYKYPSELSGGMRKRAGLARALALDPELLFLDEPTAGLDPIGAAAFDELTRELKETLGFTVFLITHDLDTLYAICDRVAVLADKKVIAVGTIPELLALDHPWIQEYFNGPRGRAAQVTDKRDHALGMTHHHEEGGTQPDSLIGTTDATGERPKDGGA
;
A
#
# COMPACT_ATOMS: atom_id res chain seq x y z
N MET A 1 -21.01 -43.42 -27.44
CA MET A 1 -21.36 -42.61 -26.28
C MET A 1 -20.10 -42.52 -25.43
N SER A 2 -19.40 -41.39 -25.53
CA SER A 2 -18.17 -41.13 -24.78
C SER A 2 -18.55 -40.20 -23.62
N GLU A 3 -18.43 -40.71 -22.39
CA GLU A 3 -18.70 -39.92 -21.18
C GLU A 3 -17.59 -38.88 -21.02
N ARG A 4 -17.97 -37.59 -20.91
CA ARG A 4 -17.07 -36.52 -20.45
C ARG A 4 -16.79 -36.78 -18.97
N PRO A 5 -15.51 -36.69 -18.53
CA PRO A 5 -15.23 -36.71 -17.11
C PRO A 5 -15.84 -35.47 -16.44
N ALA A 6 -16.48 -35.70 -15.29
CA ALA A 6 -17.04 -34.66 -14.44
C ALA A 6 -15.92 -33.70 -13.98
N SER A 7 -16.11 -32.42 -14.20
CA SER A 7 -15.24 -31.37 -13.69
C SER A 7 -15.29 -31.36 -12.15
N ASP A 8 -14.13 -31.44 -11.53
CA ASP A 8 -13.94 -31.35 -10.08
C ASP A 8 -14.49 -30.00 -9.57
N PRO A 9 -15.44 -29.96 -8.61
CA PRO A 9 -16.00 -28.72 -8.09
C PRO A 9 -15.02 -27.88 -7.25
N SER A 10 -13.78 -28.33 -7.05
CA SER A 10 -12.75 -27.61 -6.26
C SER A 10 -12.03 -26.51 -7.04
N THR A 11 -12.31 -26.32 -8.35
CA THR A 11 -11.67 -25.33 -9.22
C THR A 11 -12.55 -24.12 -9.59
N ALA A 12 -13.57 -23.81 -8.80
CA ALA A 12 -14.25 -22.52 -8.94
C ALA A 12 -13.23 -21.40 -8.61
N PRO A 13 -13.01 -20.42 -9.51
CA PRO A 13 -12.09 -19.33 -9.23
C PRO A 13 -12.61 -18.57 -8.02
N ASP A 14 -11.76 -18.47 -6.99
CA ASP A 14 -11.99 -17.73 -5.76
C ASP A 14 -11.97 -16.21 -6.08
N ARG A 15 -13.12 -15.73 -6.63
CA ARG A 15 -13.24 -14.42 -7.28
C ARG A 15 -13.21 -13.23 -6.32
N GLY A 16 -13.06 -13.44 -5.01
CA GLY A 16 -13.17 -12.37 -4.02
C GLY A 16 -12.09 -12.31 -2.96
N GLU A 17 -11.42 -13.40 -2.66
CA GLU A 17 -10.49 -13.49 -1.52
C GLU A 17 -9.05 -13.05 -1.88
N TYR A 18 -8.63 -13.24 -3.14
CA TYR A 18 -7.27 -12.94 -3.58
C TYR A 18 -7.28 -11.97 -4.77
N PRO A 19 -7.10 -10.65 -4.54
CA PRO A 19 -7.01 -9.68 -5.63
C PRO A 19 -5.80 -9.89 -6.54
N ILE A 20 -4.73 -10.54 -6.06
CA ILE A 20 -3.58 -10.94 -6.88
C ILE A 20 -3.33 -12.43 -6.72
N VAL A 21 -3.26 -13.14 -7.85
CA VAL A 21 -2.87 -14.56 -7.94
C VAL A 21 -1.79 -14.70 -8.99
N ILE A 22 -0.65 -15.27 -8.61
CA ILE A 22 0.49 -15.55 -9.48
C ILE A 22 0.79 -17.04 -9.42
N GLU A 23 0.86 -17.69 -10.58
CA GLU A 23 1.12 -19.14 -10.68
C GLU A 23 2.23 -19.40 -11.70
N GLY A 24 3.34 -19.99 -11.23
CA GLY A 24 4.44 -20.41 -12.07
C GLY A 24 5.12 -19.30 -12.88
N LEU A 25 5.14 -18.05 -12.39
CA LEU A 25 5.69 -16.89 -13.10
C LEU A 25 7.18 -17.09 -13.42
N ARG A 26 7.53 -16.90 -14.68
CA ARG A 26 8.91 -16.87 -15.14
C ARG A 26 9.21 -15.54 -15.84
N ASN A 27 10.16 -14.78 -15.29
CA ASN A 27 10.73 -13.60 -15.92
C ASN A 27 12.16 -13.87 -16.37
N ALA A 28 12.45 -13.60 -17.64
CA ALA A 28 13.78 -13.74 -18.20
C ALA A 28 14.12 -12.57 -19.12
N PHE A 29 15.37 -12.13 -19.12
CA PHE A 29 15.94 -11.07 -19.96
C PHE A 29 17.14 -11.66 -20.69
N GLY A 30 16.92 -12.13 -21.92
CA GLY A 30 17.91 -12.95 -22.62
C GLY A 30 18.19 -14.23 -21.84
N GLU A 31 19.45 -14.48 -21.50
CA GLU A 31 19.86 -15.65 -20.70
C GLU A 31 19.65 -15.48 -19.19
N GLN A 32 19.44 -14.25 -18.73
CA GLN A 32 19.27 -13.98 -17.31
C GLN A 32 17.85 -14.29 -16.85
N VAL A 33 17.66 -15.35 -16.07
CA VAL A 33 16.40 -15.68 -15.41
C VAL A 33 16.32 -14.98 -14.05
N VAL A 34 15.31 -14.11 -13.88
CA VAL A 34 15.05 -13.34 -12.65
C VAL A 34 14.07 -14.08 -11.75
N HIS A 35 12.96 -14.56 -12.31
CA HIS A 35 12.01 -15.41 -11.60
C HIS A 35 11.84 -16.72 -12.36
N ASP A 36 11.72 -17.83 -11.62
CA ASP A 36 11.55 -19.18 -12.17
C ASP A 36 10.57 -19.95 -11.32
N ASP A 37 9.38 -20.22 -11.87
CA ASP A 37 8.28 -20.91 -11.18
C ASP A 37 7.87 -20.19 -9.87
N LEU A 38 7.70 -18.86 -9.93
CA LEU A 38 7.29 -18.04 -8.81
C LEU A 38 5.77 -18.06 -8.67
N SER A 39 5.28 -18.38 -7.46
CA SER A 39 3.85 -18.34 -7.14
C SER A 39 3.60 -17.51 -5.89
N LEU A 40 2.52 -16.72 -5.91
CA LEU A 40 2.14 -15.85 -4.80
C LEU A 40 0.65 -15.54 -4.84
N LYS A 41 0.00 -15.50 -3.67
CA LYS A 41 -1.37 -15.02 -3.50
C LYS A 41 -1.42 -13.89 -2.47
N VAL A 42 -2.05 -12.77 -2.83
CA VAL A 42 -2.28 -11.62 -1.96
C VAL A 42 -3.72 -11.63 -1.51
N ARG A 43 -3.97 -11.53 -0.20
CA ARG A 43 -5.32 -11.54 0.39
C ARG A 43 -5.97 -10.17 0.27
N LYS A 44 -7.28 -10.15 0.13
CA LYS A 44 -8.03 -8.89 0.12
C LYS A 44 -7.89 -8.17 1.47
N GLY A 45 -7.63 -6.86 1.41
CA GLY A 45 -7.54 -6.00 2.59
C GLY A 45 -6.26 -6.14 3.40
N GLU A 46 -5.27 -6.97 2.98
CA GLU A 46 -3.96 -7.03 3.66
C GLU A 46 -2.97 -6.00 3.12
N ILE A 47 -1.99 -5.66 3.93
CA ILE A 47 -0.72 -5.06 3.50
C ILE A 47 0.30 -6.20 3.41
N LEU A 48 0.61 -6.61 2.17
CA LEU A 48 1.66 -7.60 1.92
C LEU A 48 2.97 -6.89 1.64
N GLY A 49 3.95 -7.02 2.54
CA GLY A 49 5.32 -6.60 2.30
C GLY A 49 6.05 -7.60 1.41
N VAL A 50 6.88 -7.13 0.46
CA VAL A 50 7.73 -7.98 -0.37
C VAL A 50 9.17 -7.61 -0.15
N VAL A 51 9.93 -8.54 0.39
CA VAL A 51 11.34 -8.37 0.73
C VAL A 51 12.24 -9.34 -0.04
N GLY A 52 13.52 -9.04 -0.08
CA GLY A 52 14.53 -9.88 -0.73
C GLY A 52 15.80 -9.09 -0.97
N GLY A 53 16.89 -9.77 -1.23
CA GLY A 53 18.19 -9.17 -1.53
C GLY A 53 18.14 -8.18 -2.72
N SER A 54 19.20 -7.39 -2.86
CA SER A 54 19.32 -6.54 -4.06
C SER A 54 19.37 -7.40 -5.33
N GLY A 55 18.64 -7.00 -6.35
CA GLY A 55 18.61 -7.72 -7.63
C GLY A 55 17.73 -8.97 -7.68
N THR A 56 17.00 -9.33 -6.62
CA THR A 56 16.09 -10.50 -6.62
C THR A 56 14.85 -10.32 -7.50
N GLY A 57 14.65 -9.12 -8.08
CA GLY A 57 13.54 -8.89 -9.03
C GLY A 57 12.25 -8.33 -8.42
N LYS A 58 12.24 -7.82 -7.18
CA LYS A 58 11.02 -7.27 -6.53
C LYS A 58 10.25 -6.28 -7.44
N SER A 59 10.94 -5.28 -8.00
CA SER A 59 10.31 -4.31 -8.91
C SER A 59 9.93 -4.94 -10.26
N VAL A 60 10.64 -6.00 -10.72
CA VAL A 60 10.25 -6.77 -11.91
C VAL A 60 8.95 -7.50 -11.63
N LEU A 61 8.82 -8.14 -10.45
CA LEU A 61 7.60 -8.81 -10.03
C LEU A 61 6.40 -7.84 -10.04
N MET A 62 6.54 -6.70 -9.36
CA MET A 62 5.48 -5.68 -9.35
C MET A 62 5.12 -5.21 -10.76
N ARG A 63 6.11 -4.93 -11.61
CA ARG A 63 5.86 -4.51 -13.01
C ARG A 63 5.16 -5.59 -13.83
N SER A 64 5.43 -6.87 -13.56
CA SER A 64 4.70 -7.98 -14.21
C SER A 64 3.25 -8.03 -13.75
N ILE A 65 2.98 -7.80 -12.45
CA ILE A 65 1.62 -7.79 -11.89
C ILE A 65 0.77 -6.65 -12.49
N ILE A 66 1.36 -5.47 -12.68
CA ILE A 66 0.65 -4.30 -13.25
C ILE A 66 0.68 -4.26 -14.78
N GLY A 67 1.21 -5.32 -15.44
CA GLY A 67 1.23 -5.43 -16.91
C GLY A 67 2.26 -4.56 -17.62
N LEU A 68 3.24 -3.98 -16.90
CA LEU A 68 4.33 -3.17 -17.50
C LEU A 68 5.55 -3.98 -17.93
N GLN A 69 5.65 -5.23 -17.48
CA GLN A 69 6.74 -6.14 -17.81
C GLN A 69 6.18 -7.45 -18.32
N PRO A 70 6.41 -7.81 -19.59
CA PRO A 70 6.05 -9.12 -20.10
C PRO A 70 6.87 -10.21 -19.40
N PHE A 71 6.28 -11.39 -19.29
CA PHE A 71 6.90 -12.57 -18.68
C PHE A 71 6.93 -13.75 -19.68
N ALA A 72 7.86 -14.67 -19.46
CA ALA A 72 8.13 -15.76 -20.41
C ALA A 72 7.18 -16.96 -20.23
N ALA A 73 6.70 -17.20 -19.01
CA ALA A 73 5.78 -18.29 -18.68
C ALA A 73 5.04 -18.01 -17.35
N GLY A 74 4.02 -18.81 -17.08
CA GLY A 74 3.17 -18.68 -15.91
C GLY A 74 1.94 -17.81 -16.17
N GLU A 75 1.19 -17.56 -15.12
CA GLU A 75 -0.01 -16.73 -15.17
C GLU A 75 -0.02 -15.71 -14.03
N VAL A 76 -0.47 -14.49 -14.33
CA VAL A 76 -0.72 -13.42 -13.35
C VAL A 76 -2.15 -12.95 -13.53
N ARG A 77 -2.95 -13.10 -12.50
CA ARG A 77 -4.33 -12.60 -12.46
C ARG A 77 -4.48 -11.51 -11.42
N VAL A 78 -5.15 -10.42 -11.80
CA VAL A 78 -5.54 -9.34 -10.90
C VAL A 78 -7.05 -9.21 -10.95
N PHE A 79 -7.70 -9.29 -9.79
CA PHE A 79 -9.17 -9.37 -9.66
C PHE A 79 -9.80 -10.49 -10.52
N GLY A 80 -9.08 -11.62 -10.62
CA GLY A 80 -9.49 -12.79 -11.38
C GLY A 80 -9.31 -12.70 -12.89
N ARG A 81 -8.73 -11.61 -13.43
CA ARG A 81 -8.46 -11.40 -14.86
C ARG A 81 -6.96 -11.52 -15.16
N PRO A 82 -6.55 -12.23 -16.21
CA PRO A 82 -5.17 -12.25 -16.66
C PRO A 82 -4.69 -10.84 -17.05
N VAL A 83 -3.53 -10.44 -16.56
CA VAL A 83 -2.94 -9.12 -16.89
C VAL A 83 -2.41 -9.02 -18.32
N SER A 84 -2.24 -10.16 -19.00
CA SER A 84 -1.83 -10.25 -20.39
C SER A 84 -2.97 -9.92 -21.37
N GLU A 85 -4.21 -9.97 -20.90
CA GLU A 85 -5.40 -9.67 -21.71
C GLU A 85 -5.78 -8.21 -21.52
N GLY A 86 -5.97 -7.48 -22.64
CA GLY A 86 -6.54 -6.14 -22.60
C GLY A 86 -8.01 -6.16 -22.18
N ALA A 87 -8.55 -5.01 -21.81
CA ALA A 87 -10.00 -4.88 -21.62
C ALA A 87 -10.71 -5.11 -22.93
N GLU A 88 -11.77 -5.95 -22.94
CA GLU A 88 -12.66 -6.07 -24.08
C GLU A 88 -13.49 -4.79 -24.27
N GLU A 89 -13.97 -4.57 -25.50
CA GLU A 89 -14.77 -3.38 -25.80
C GLU A 89 -16.04 -3.35 -24.93
N GLY A 90 -16.21 -2.26 -24.14
CA GLY A 90 -17.35 -2.10 -23.22
C GLY A 90 -17.12 -2.65 -21.81
N GLU A 91 -15.98 -3.26 -21.52
CA GLU A 91 -15.61 -3.70 -20.17
C GLU A 91 -14.86 -2.61 -19.41
N ILE A 92 -15.07 -2.59 -18.06
CA ILE A 92 -14.27 -1.75 -17.17
C ILE A 92 -12.83 -2.25 -17.20
N ASP A 93 -11.90 -1.38 -17.59
CA ASP A 93 -10.47 -1.69 -17.54
C ASP A 93 -10.05 -1.92 -16.08
N VAL A 94 -9.62 -3.15 -15.80
CA VAL A 94 -9.17 -3.55 -14.46
C VAL A 94 -8.07 -2.64 -13.91
N ARG A 95 -7.31 -1.97 -14.78
CA ARG A 95 -6.26 -1.02 -14.42
C ARG A 95 -6.79 0.23 -13.72
N SER A 96 -8.08 0.57 -13.89
CA SER A 96 -8.72 1.67 -13.13
C SER A 96 -8.92 1.33 -11.65
N ARG A 97 -8.83 0.04 -11.27
CA ARG A 97 -9.07 -0.45 -9.91
C ARG A 97 -7.80 -0.51 -9.05
N TRP A 98 -6.64 -0.17 -9.61
CA TRP A 98 -5.41 -0.08 -8.83
C TRP A 98 -4.68 1.24 -9.01
N GLY A 99 -3.95 1.63 -7.97
CA GLY A 99 -3.03 2.76 -7.98
C GLY A 99 -1.59 2.31 -7.83
N VAL A 100 -0.65 3.10 -8.36
CA VAL A 100 0.79 2.78 -8.27
C VAL A 100 1.58 3.99 -7.81
N LEU A 101 2.33 3.83 -6.74
CA LEU A 101 3.38 4.74 -6.30
C LEU A 101 4.74 4.11 -6.62
N PHE A 102 5.38 4.58 -7.68
CA PHE A 102 6.74 4.19 -8.02
C PHE A 102 7.77 4.88 -7.14
N GLN A 103 8.95 4.29 -7.08
CA GLN A 103 10.10 4.87 -6.37
C GLN A 103 10.31 6.34 -6.77
N GLY A 104 10.47 7.22 -5.76
CA GLY A 104 10.64 8.65 -5.98
C GLY A 104 9.38 9.43 -6.36
N GLY A 105 8.18 8.78 -6.38
CA GLY A 105 6.89 9.39 -6.74
C GLY A 105 6.60 9.38 -8.23
N ALA A 106 7.59 9.36 -9.10
CA ALA A 106 7.49 9.35 -10.58
C ALA A 106 6.46 10.35 -11.14
N LEU A 107 6.44 11.58 -10.62
CA LEU A 107 5.58 12.64 -11.10
C LEU A 107 6.07 13.19 -12.45
N PHE A 108 5.15 13.58 -13.30
CA PHE A 108 5.45 14.33 -14.52
C PHE A 108 5.98 15.71 -14.14
N SER A 109 7.23 16.00 -14.45
CA SER A 109 7.93 17.22 -14.01
C SER A 109 7.38 18.50 -14.63
N THR A 110 6.71 18.39 -15.77
CA THR A 110 6.08 19.52 -16.50
C THR A 110 4.65 19.81 -16.08
N LEU A 111 4.08 18.97 -15.21
CA LEU A 111 2.73 19.12 -14.67
C LEU A 111 2.79 19.55 -13.20
N THR A 112 1.84 20.35 -12.78
CA THR A 112 1.62 20.64 -11.35
C THR A 112 1.21 19.37 -10.60
N VAL A 113 1.20 19.43 -9.27
CA VAL A 113 0.71 18.31 -8.43
C VAL A 113 -0.75 17.97 -8.76
N GLY A 114 -1.61 18.99 -8.87
CA GLY A 114 -3.01 18.82 -9.25
C GLY A 114 -3.16 18.13 -10.59
N GLU A 115 -2.47 18.63 -11.62
CA GLU A 115 -2.47 18.03 -12.95
C GLU A 115 -1.93 16.59 -12.95
N ASN A 116 -0.91 16.27 -12.14
CA ASN A 116 -0.44 14.89 -11.95
C ASN A 116 -1.55 13.98 -11.41
N VAL A 117 -2.33 14.44 -10.43
CA VAL A 117 -3.46 13.68 -9.87
C VAL A 117 -4.59 13.54 -10.89
N GLU A 118 -4.79 14.52 -11.77
CA GLU A 118 -5.80 14.47 -12.83
C GLU A 118 -5.45 13.49 -13.97
N VAL A 119 -4.17 13.10 -14.15
CA VAL A 119 -3.76 12.21 -15.26
C VAL A 119 -4.60 10.93 -15.33
N PRO A 120 -4.71 10.11 -14.26
CA PRO A 120 -5.54 8.91 -14.32
C PRO A 120 -7.03 9.24 -14.50
N LEU A 121 -7.53 10.34 -13.95
CA LEU A 121 -8.92 10.76 -14.16
C LEU A 121 -9.20 11.08 -15.63
N LYS A 122 -8.29 11.78 -16.30
CA LYS A 122 -8.39 12.08 -17.76
C LYS A 122 -8.32 10.81 -18.60
N GLN A 123 -7.53 9.83 -18.18
CA GLN A 123 -7.36 8.56 -18.87
C GLN A 123 -8.63 7.69 -18.83
N PHE A 124 -9.22 7.53 -17.65
CA PHE A 124 -10.32 6.59 -17.42
C PHE A 124 -11.71 7.23 -17.44
N TYR A 125 -11.79 8.55 -17.25
CA TYR A 125 -13.04 9.33 -17.27
C TYR A 125 -12.89 10.57 -18.16
N PRO A 126 -12.72 10.41 -19.48
CA PRO A 126 -12.46 11.53 -20.40
C PRO A 126 -13.58 12.56 -20.42
N ASP A 127 -14.83 12.13 -20.18
CA ASP A 127 -16.02 13.01 -20.18
C ASP A 127 -16.23 13.75 -18.86
N MET A 128 -15.40 13.51 -17.84
CA MET A 128 -15.47 14.24 -16.57
C MET A 128 -15.10 15.71 -16.77
N SER A 129 -15.92 16.63 -16.20
CA SER A 129 -15.63 18.07 -16.30
C SER A 129 -14.32 18.46 -15.61
N ASP A 130 -13.64 19.48 -16.11
CA ASP A 130 -12.40 20.00 -15.51
C ASP A 130 -12.61 20.45 -14.07
N ALA A 131 -13.73 21.08 -13.76
CA ALA A 131 -14.06 21.54 -12.40
C ALA A 131 -14.12 20.35 -11.42
N LEU A 132 -14.75 19.23 -11.81
CA LEU A 132 -14.83 18.04 -10.97
C LEU A 132 -13.47 17.36 -10.82
N ARG A 133 -12.67 17.27 -11.89
CA ARG A 133 -11.30 16.73 -11.82
C ARG A 133 -10.42 17.51 -10.84
N GLN A 134 -10.48 18.84 -10.91
CA GLN A 134 -9.73 19.70 -10.00
C GLN A 134 -10.18 19.55 -8.55
N GLU A 135 -11.48 19.40 -8.30
CA GLU A 135 -12.00 19.17 -6.95
C GLU A 135 -11.52 17.82 -6.39
N ILE A 136 -11.58 16.76 -7.19
CA ILE A 136 -11.03 15.46 -6.82
C ILE A 136 -9.53 15.57 -6.55
N ALA A 137 -8.78 16.28 -7.40
CA ALA A 137 -7.34 16.46 -7.20
C ALA A 137 -7.02 17.16 -5.87
N ARG A 138 -7.72 18.22 -5.53
CA ARG A 138 -7.58 18.90 -4.22
C ARG A 138 -7.88 17.97 -3.06
N PHE A 139 -8.97 17.22 -3.16
CA PHE A 139 -9.35 16.22 -2.14
C PHE A 139 -8.26 15.17 -1.94
N LYS A 140 -7.73 14.57 -3.04
CA LYS A 140 -6.69 13.53 -2.95
C LYS A 140 -5.36 14.07 -2.44
N VAL A 141 -5.01 15.31 -2.75
CA VAL A 141 -3.83 15.99 -2.21
C VAL A 141 -3.97 16.15 -0.69
N ARG A 142 -5.12 16.61 -0.19
CA ARG A 142 -5.37 16.68 1.27
C ARG A 142 -5.36 15.30 1.91
N LEU A 143 -5.99 14.32 1.28
CA LEU A 143 -6.03 12.93 1.76
C LEU A 143 -4.63 12.32 1.90
N SER A 144 -3.67 12.71 1.05
CA SER A 144 -2.26 12.31 1.17
C SER A 144 -1.47 13.09 2.24
N GLY A 145 -2.12 13.92 3.04
CA GLY A 145 -1.51 14.72 4.10
C GLY A 145 -0.71 15.93 3.60
N LEU A 146 -1.03 16.45 2.41
CA LEU A 146 -0.45 17.68 1.88
C LEU A 146 -1.42 18.85 2.03
N PRO A 147 -0.93 20.07 2.26
CA PRO A 147 -1.74 21.28 2.17
C PRO A 147 -2.40 21.42 0.80
N GLU A 148 -3.64 21.94 0.74
CA GLU A 148 -4.42 22.03 -0.50
C GLU A 148 -3.72 22.88 -1.57
N GLU A 149 -3.06 23.96 -1.17
CA GLU A 149 -2.30 24.83 -2.07
C GLU A 149 -1.16 24.12 -2.81
N THR A 150 -0.77 22.91 -2.36
CA THR A 150 0.24 22.09 -3.03
C THR A 150 -0.20 21.67 -4.44
N VAL A 151 -1.50 21.68 -4.75
CA VAL A 151 -2.00 21.38 -6.11
C VAL A 151 -1.41 22.27 -7.20
N TYR A 152 -1.01 23.50 -6.86
CA TYR A 152 -0.44 24.48 -7.80
C TYR A 152 1.08 24.38 -7.96
N LYS A 153 1.76 23.61 -7.10
CA LYS A 153 3.22 23.46 -7.14
C LYS A 153 3.66 22.45 -8.19
N TYR A 154 4.84 22.68 -8.75
CA TYR A 154 5.53 21.71 -9.59
C TYR A 154 6.34 20.72 -8.72
N PRO A 155 6.63 19.51 -9.23
CA PRO A 155 7.46 18.53 -8.50
C PRO A 155 8.83 19.05 -8.07
N SER A 156 9.42 19.99 -8.82
CA SER A 156 10.70 20.63 -8.48
C SER A 156 10.65 21.50 -7.21
N GLU A 157 9.46 21.98 -6.83
CA GLU A 157 9.24 22.82 -5.64
C GLU A 157 8.95 22.01 -4.38
N LEU A 158 8.92 20.67 -4.48
CA LEU A 158 8.55 19.78 -3.40
C LEU A 158 9.78 19.17 -2.72
N SER A 159 9.72 18.97 -1.40
CA SER A 159 10.65 18.09 -0.69
C SER A 159 10.50 16.63 -1.15
N GLY A 160 11.45 15.76 -0.81
CA GLY A 160 11.36 14.32 -1.10
C GLY A 160 10.08 13.68 -0.57
N GLY A 161 9.74 13.96 0.69
CA GLY A 161 8.52 13.48 1.33
C GLY A 161 7.25 14.02 0.66
N MET A 162 7.21 15.31 0.33
CA MET A 162 6.08 15.90 -0.39
C MET A 162 5.89 15.27 -1.78
N ARG A 163 6.98 14.99 -2.52
CA ARG A 163 6.88 14.28 -3.82
C ARG A 163 6.26 12.90 -3.68
N LYS A 164 6.62 12.14 -2.64
CA LYS A 164 6.02 10.82 -2.36
C LYS A 164 4.54 10.92 -2.02
N ARG A 165 4.16 11.87 -1.17
CA ARG A 165 2.76 12.13 -0.84
C ARG A 165 1.94 12.60 -2.05
N ALA A 166 2.50 13.42 -2.93
CA ALA A 166 1.88 13.81 -4.19
C ALA A 166 1.74 12.60 -5.15
N GLY A 167 2.73 11.70 -5.21
CA GLY A 167 2.64 10.43 -5.92
C GLY A 167 1.56 9.52 -5.36
N LEU A 168 1.40 9.48 -4.02
CA LEU A 168 0.33 8.76 -3.35
C LEU A 168 -1.05 9.36 -3.70
N ALA A 169 -1.19 10.70 -3.69
CA ALA A 169 -2.42 11.37 -4.12
C ALA A 169 -2.83 10.96 -5.54
N ARG A 170 -1.87 10.89 -6.48
CA ARG A 170 -2.11 10.41 -7.84
C ARG A 170 -2.51 8.93 -7.87
N ALA A 171 -1.85 8.08 -7.09
CA ALA A 171 -2.19 6.66 -7.00
C ALA A 171 -3.61 6.44 -6.44
N LEU A 172 -4.09 7.33 -5.58
CA LEU A 172 -5.43 7.28 -5.00
C LEU A 172 -6.52 7.97 -5.86
N ALA A 173 -6.18 8.55 -7.00
CA ALA A 173 -7.09 9.39 -7.79
C ALA A 173 -8.38 8.67 -8.21
N LEU A 174 -8.32 7.37 -8.49
CA LEU A 174 -9.44 6.55 -8.98
C LEU A 174 -10.12 5.73 -7.87
N ASP A 175 -9.88 6.02 -6.58
CA ASP A 175 -10.37 5.21 -5.45
C ASP A 175 -10.05 3.71 -5.62
N PRO A 176 -8.76 3.35 -5.71
CA PRO A 176 -8.34 2.00 -6.04
C PRO A 176 -8.70 1.00 -4.95
N GLU A 177 -9.01 -0.25 -5.36
CA GLU A 177 -9.17 -1.39 -4.45
C GLU A 177 -7.81 -2.07 -4.13
N LEU A 178 -6.76 -1.74 -4.91
CA LEU A 178 -5.42 -2.28 -4.77
C LEU A 178 -4.39 -1.18 -4.97
N LEU A 179 -3.46 -1.03 -4.03
CA LEU A 179 -2.40 -0.03 -4.06
C LEU A 179 -1.03 -0.71 -4.13
N PHE A 180 -0.23 -0.36 -5.12
CA PHE A 180 1.16 -0.79 -5.26
C PHE A 180 2.09 0.32 -4.79
N LEU A 181 3.01 -0.01 -3.88
CA LEU A 181 3.99 0.91 -3.32
C LEU A 181 5.41 0.35 -3.54
N ASP A 182 6.22 1.03 -4.33
CA ASP A 182 7.63 0.66 -4.59
C ASP A 182 8.55 1.58 -3.79
N GLU A 183 9.11 1.07 -2.70
CA GLU A 183 10.04 1.78 -1.81
C GLU A 183 9.49 3.16 -1.35
N PRO A 184 8.30 3.21 -0.74
CA PRO A 184 7.63 4.48 -0.46
C PRO A 184 8.38 5.36 0.54
N THR A 185 9.05 4.77 1.53
CA THR A 185 9.78 5.48 2.59
C THR A 185 11.26 5.72 2.26
N ALA A 186 11.78 5.12 1.17
CA ALA A 186 13.20 5.25 0.82
C ALA A 186 13.63 6.71 0.64
N GLY A 187 14.72 7.10 1.33
CA GLY A 187 15.25 8.48 1.28
C GLY A 187 14.47 9.50 2.10
N LEU A 188 13.50 9.09 2.90
CA LEU A 188 12.92 9.91 3.97
C LEU A 188 13.78 9.81 5.23
N ASP A 189 13.71 10.84 6.07
CA ASP A 189 14.18 10.74 7.45
C ASP A 189 13.26 9.80 8.26
N PRO A 190 13.72 9.28 9.42
CA PRO A 190 12.93 8.31 10.19
C PRO A 190 11.53 8.82 10.60
N ILE A 191 11.41 10.11 10.94
CA ILE A 191 10.11 10.70 11.31
C ILE A 191 9.17 10.77 10.11
N GLY A 192 9.71 11.19 8.96
CA GLY A 192 8.97 11.26 7.70
C GLY A 192 8.55 9.87 7.19
N ALA A 193 9.40 8.85 7.40
CA ALA A 193 9.08 7.46 7.06
C ALA A 193 7.94 6.93 7.93
N ALA A 194 8.04 7.04 9.25
CA ALA A 194 6.99 6.64 10.19
C ALA A 194 5.66 7.35 9.91
N ALA A 195 5.70 8.66 9.63
CA ALA A 195 4.50 9.42 9.28
C ALA A 195 3.88 9.03 7.93
N PHE A 196 4.66 8.48 7.00
CA PHE A 196 4.16 7.93 5.74
C PHE A 196 3.53 6.56 5.94
N ASP A 197 4.14 5.71 6.77
CA ASP A 197 3.64 4.39 7.13
C ASP A 197 2.31 4.50 7.86
N GLU A 198 2.22 5.37 8.87
CA GLU A 198 0.98 5.64 9.60
C GLU A 198 -0.14 6.13 8.67
N LEU A 199 0.15 7.11 7.80
CA LEU A 199 -0.82 7.56 6.79
C LEU A 199 -1.30 6.40 5.90
N THR A 200 -0.38 5.52 5.46
CA THR A 200 -0.72 4.38 4.61
C THR A 200 -1.65 3.40 5.33
N ARG A 201 -1.39 3.13 6.61
CA ARG A 201 -2.20 2.29 7.47
C ARG A 201 -3.60 2.87 7.70
N GLU A 202 -3.69 4.15 8.09
CA GLU A 202 -4.96 4.85 8.30
C GLU A 202 -5.82 4.87 7.02
N LEU A 203 -5.20 5.14 5.86
CA LEU A 203 -5.90 5.13 4.58
C LEU A 203 -6.40 3.72 4.23
N LYS A 204 -5.61 2.68 4.47
CA LYS A 204 -6.01 1.28 4.23
C LYS A 204 -7.17 0.89 5.13
N GLU A 205 -7.14 1.24 6.41
CA GLU A 205 -8.21 0.95 7.37
C GLU A 205 -9.50 1.69 7.01
N THR A 206 -9.39 2.95 6.58
CA THR A 206 -10.55 3.78 6.26
C THR A 206 -11.17 3.44 4.90
N LEU A 207 -10.34 3.19 3.89
CA LEU A 207 -10.78 3.00 2.49
C LEU A 207 -10.90 1.52 2.09
N GLY A 208 -10.33 0.61 2.88
CA GLY A 208 -10.48 -0.84 2.71
C GLY A 208 -9.71 -1.44 1.53
N PHE A 209 -8.71 -0.76 0.97
CA PHE A 209 -7.92 -1.30 -0.13
C PHE A 209 -6.87 -2.31 0.33
N THR A 210 -6.41 -3.13 -0.60
CA THR A 210 -5.27 -4.04 -0.43
C THR A 210 -3.98 -3.33 -0.80
N VAL A 211 -2.87 -3.63 -0.13
CA VAL A 211 -1.55 -3.03 -0.44
C VAL A 211 -0.54 -4.11 -0.80
N PHE A 212 0.13 -3.92 -1.93
CA PHE A 212 1.33 -4.64 -2.32
C PHE A 212 2.53 -3.72 -2.17
N LEU A 213 3.35 -3.94 -1.14
CA LEU A 213 4.42 -3.04 -0.72
C LEU A 213 5.79 -3.69 -0.97
N ILE A 214 6.63 -3.05 -1.79
CA ILE A 214 8.06 -3.40 -1.88
C ILE A 214 8.82 -2.47 -0.94
N THR A 215 9.57 -3.04 -0.03
CA THR A 215 10.49 -2.28 0.83
C THR A 215 11.65 -3.14 1.31
N HIS A 216 12.72 -2.48 1.71
CA HIS A 216 13.84 -3.10 2.44
C HIS A 216 13.95 -2.53 3.87
N ASP A 217 13.01 -1.66 4.25
CA ASP A 217 12.93 -1.05 5.57
C ASP A 217 12.20 -1.97 6.54
N LEU A 218 12.93 -2.45 7.54
CA LEU A 218 12.39 -3.34 8.56
C LEU A 218 11.39 -2.64 9.48
N ASP A 219 11.61 -1.35 9.79
CA ASP A 219 10.69 -0.59 10.62
C ASP A 219 9.31 -0.50 9.95
N THR A 220 9.26 -0.19 8.65
CA THR A 220 8.03 -0.23 7.84
C THR A 220 7.35 -1.61 7.88
N LEU A 221 8.14 -2.71 7.75
CA LEU A 221 7.56 -4.06 7.77
C LEU A 221 6.89 -4.39 9.10
N TYR A 222 7.54 -4.05 10.22
CA TYR A 222 6.98 -4.25 11.55
C TYR A 222 5.78 -3.34 11.82
N ALA A 223 5.83 -2.09 11.34
CA ALA A 223 4.81 -1.08 11.63
C ALA A 223 3.47 -1.34 10.94
N ILE A 224 3.50 -1.77 9.65
CA ILE A 224 2.27 -1.77 8.84
C ILE A 224 1.96 -3.06 8.08
N CYS A 225 2.91 -4.03 7.96
CA CYS A 225 2.64 -5.21 7.14
C CYS A 225 1.90 -6.29 7.93
N ASP A 226 0.78 -6.77 7.39
CA ASP A 226 0.06 -7.93 7.93
C ASP A 226 0.82 -9.22 7.69
N ARG A 227 1.43 -9.36 6.49
CA ARG A 227 2.26 -10.49 6.08
C ARG A 227 3.42 -10.01 5.22
N VAL A 228 4.46 -10.82 5.16
CA VAL A 228 5.65 -10.55 4.35
C VAL A 228 5.94 -11.75 3.45
N ALA A 229 6.14 -11.50 2.15
CA ALA A 229 6.63 -12.45 1.17
C ALA A 229 8.15 -12.28 0.99
N VAL A 230 8.90 -13.34 1.16
CA VAL A 230 10.36 -13.36 1.03
C VAL A 230 10.74 -13.87 -0.34
N LEU A 231 11.42 -13.02 -1.12
CA LEU A 231 11.88 -13.32 -2.47
C LEU A 231 13.36 -13.69 -2.45
N ALA A 232 13.67 -14.94 -2.67
CA ALA A 232 15.02 -15.48 -2.80
C ALA A 232 15.03 -16.64 -3.81
N ASP A 233 16.21 -17.02 -4.31
CA ASP A 233 16.38 -18.14 -5.23
C ASP A 233 15.41 -18.12 -6.43
N LYS A 234 15.13 -16.91 -6.92
CA LYS A 234 14.21 -16.63 -8.05
C LYS A 234 12.74 -16.96 -7.79
N LYS A 235 12.37 -17.26 -6.54
CA LYS A 235 11.01 -17.65 -6.09
C LYS A 235 10.59 -16.87 -4.86
N VAL A 236 9.32 -16.97 -4.53
CA VAL A 236 8.84 -16.67 -3.17
C VAL A 236 9.09 -17.92 -2.32
N ILE A 237 10.05 -17.82 -1.40
CA ILE A 237 10.46 -18.95 -0.55
C ILE A 237 9.61 -19.08 0.72
N ALA A 238 8.98 -18.01 1.16
CA ALA A 238 8.09 -17.99 2.32
C ALA A 238 7.11 -16.81 2.25
N VAL A 239 5.91 -16.99 2.81
CA VAL A 239 4.91 -15.94 3.03
C VAL A 239 4.24 -16.16 4.38
N GLY A 240 4.29 -15.18 5.26
CA GLY A 240 3.68 -15.28 6.59
C GLY A 240 3.80 -13.98 7.37
N THR A 241 3.27 -13.97 8.58
CA THR A 241 3.55 -12.92 9.56
C THR A 241 5.04 -12.94 9.94
N ILE A 242 5.57 -11.84 10.44
CA ILE A 242 6.98 -11.79 10.85
C ILE A 242 7.34 -12.87 11.88
N PRO A 243 6.51 -13.16 12.94
CA PRO A 243 6.76 -14.27 13.85
C PRO A 243 6.80 -15.64 13.17
N GLU A 244 5.93 -15.91 12.19
CA GLU A 244 5.94 -17.15 11.42
C GLU A 244 7.23 -17.28 10.58
N LEU A 245 7.67 -16.20 9.95
CA LEU A 245 8.91 -16.18 9.18
C LEU A 245 10.15 -16.39 10.05
N LEU A 246 10.18 -15.80 11.24
CA LEU A 246 11.27 -15.98 12.21
C LEU A 246 11.38 -17.42 12.75
N ALA A 247 10.28 -18.19 12.71
CA ALA A 247 10.28 -19.61 13.09
C ALA A 247 10.87 -20.54 12.02
N LEU A 248 11.08 -20.04 10.79
CA LEU A 248 11.65 -20.81 9.70
C LEU A 248 13.19 -20.90 9.83
N ASP A 249 13.74 -22.10 9.71
CA ASP A 249 15.19 -22.33 9.67
C ASP A 249 15.73 -22.09 8.24
N HIS A 250 15.70 -20.83 7.81
CA HIS A 250 16.24 -20.42 6.51
C HIS A 250 17.32 -19.34 6.71
N PRO A 251 18.57 -19.57 6.24
CA PRO A 251 19.71 -18.67 6.54
C PRO A 251 19.45 -17.22 6.19
N TRP A 252 18.91 -16.93 5.00
CA TRP A 252 18.60 -15.58 4.56
C TRP A 252 17.55 -14.88 5.45
N ILE A 253 16.49 -15.62 5.84
CA ILE A 253 15.42 -15.08 6.69
C ILE A 253 15.98 -14.74 8.07
N GLN A 254 16.76 -15.66 8.66
CA GLN A 254 17.39 -15.45 9.95
C GLN A 254 18.37 -14.27 9.94
N GLU A 255 19.20 -14.15 8.89
CA GLU A 255 20.12 -13.02 8.76
C GLU A 255 19.37 -11.70 8.58
N TYR A 256 18.31 -11.67 7.75
CA TYR A 256 17.56 -10.45 7.45
C TYR A 256 16.81 -9.94 8.66
N PHE A 257 16.02 -10.77 9.33
CA PHE A 257 15.17 -10.35 10.46
C PHE A 257 15.90 -10.36 11.81
N ASN A 258 16.88 -11.20 12.05
CA ASN A 258 17.66 -11.28 13.30
C ASN A 258 19.01 -10.57 13.22
N GLY A 259 19.36 -9.96 12.09
CA GLY A 259 20.54 -9.12 11.96
C GLY A 259 20.48 -7.89 12.88
N PRO A 260 21.55 -7.08 12.95
CA PRO A 260 21.59 -5.92 13.84
C PRO A 260 20.44 -4.93 13.65
N ARG A 261 20.00 -4.71 12.39
CA ARG A 261 18.87 -3.84 12.06
C ARG A 261 17.52 -4.50 12.44
N GLY A 262 17.37 -5.79 12.19
CA GLY A 262 16.15 -6.52 12.57
C GLY A 262 15.92 -6.55 14.07
N ARG A 263 16.99 -6.71 14.87
CA ARG A 263 16.88 -6.64 16.34
C ARG A 263 16.48 -5.25 16.84
N ALA A 264 16.95 -4.18 16.19
CA ALA A 264 16.56 -2.83 16.53
C ALA A 264 15.06 -2.59 16.27
N ALA A 265 14.56 -2.98 15.10
CA ALA A 265 13.15 -2.88 14.72
C ALA A 265 12.23 -3.69 15.68
N GLN A 266 12.63 -4.93 16.05
CA GLN A 266 11.90 -5.74 17.03
C GLN A 266 11.78 -5.07 18.41
N VAL A 267 12.79 -4.34 18.86
CA VAL A 267 12.76 -3.62 20.14
C VAL A 267 11.80 -2.43 20.08
N THR A 268 11.75 -1.73 18.95
CA THR A 268 10.84 -0.61 18.73
C THR A 268 9.39 -1.12 18.72
N ASP A 269 9.07 -2.14 17.94
CA ASP A 269 7.75 -2.76 17.89
C ASP A 269 7.23 -3.20 19.28
N LYS A 270 8.07 -3.90 20.07
CA LYS A 270 7.72 -4.31 21.44
C LYS A 270 7.48 -3.13 22.39
N ARG A 271 8.15 -2.00 22.18
CA ARG A 271 7.92 -0.79 23.00
C ARG A 271 6.61 -0.12 22.64
N ASP A 272 6.29 -0.04 21.36
CA ASP A 272 5.04 0.57 20.91
C ASP A 272 3.82 -0.25 21.34
N HIS A 273 3.92 -1.59 21.27
CA HIS A 273 2.93 -2.49 21.87
C HIS A 273 2.81 -2.35 23.38
N ALA A 274 3.93 -2.19 24.10
CA ALA A 274 3.92 -2.06 25.57
C ALA A 274 3.39 -0.69 26.04
N LEU A 275 3.51 0.35 25.21
CA LEU A 275 3.00 1.69 25.49
C LEU A 275 1.53 1.87 25.11
N GLY A 276 0.85 0.82 24.58
CA GLY A 276 -0.56 0.87 24.22
C GLY A 276 -0.86 1.77 23.01
N MET A 277 0.11 2.03 22.16
CA MET A 277 -0.06 2.81 20.92
C MET A 277 -0.73 2.00 19.80
N THR A 278 -1.09 0.75 20.04
CA THR A 278 -1.97 -0.02 19.16
C THR A 278 -3.41 0.24 19.57
N HIS A 279 -4.14 0.97 18.76
CA HIS A 279 -5.59 1.13 18.90
C HIS A 279 -6.29 -0.22 18.68
N HIS A 280 -6.54 -0.95 19.76
CA HIS A 280 -7.52 -2.02 19.75
C HIS A 280 -8.92 -1.42 19.83
N HIS A 281 -9.80 -1.80 18.93
CA HIS A 281 -11.24 -1.63 19.06
C HIS A 281 -11.70 -2.25 20.36
N GLU A 282 -12.08 -1.43 21.35
CA GLU A 282 -12.96 -1.86 22.41
C GLU A 282 -14.39 -1.76 21.89
N GLU A 283 -15.02 -2.90 21.74
CA GLU A 283 -16.46 -3.04 21.57
C GLU A 283 -17.20 -2.48 22.78
N GLY A 284 -18.35 -1.89 22.47
CA GLY A 284 -19.25 -1.19 23.35
C GLY A 284 -19.49 -1.77 24.74
N GLY A 285 -19.41 -0.91 25.70
CA GLY A 285 -19.86 -1.12 27.07
C GLY A 285 -20.52 0.15 27.57
N THR A 286 -21.84 0.09 27.64
CA THR A 286 -22.83 0.91 28.33
C THR A 286 -22.33 1.85 29.42
N GLN A 287 -22.78 3.10 29.31
CA GLN A 287 -22.81 4.08 30.40
C GLN A 287 -23.68 3.58 31.57
N PRO A 288 -23.42 4.04 32.79
CA PRO A 288 -24.51 4.38 33.69
C PRO A 288 -24.53 5.87 34.04
N ASP A 289 -25.77 6.35 34.08
CA ASP A 289 -26.26 7.64 34.48
C ASP A 289 -25.93 8.04 35.93
N SER A 290 -26.07 9.35 36.15
CA SER A 290 -26.37 10.08 37.37
C SER A 290 -25.19 10.45 38.29
N LEU A 291 -25.05 11.72 38.66
CA LEU A 291 -25.86 12.48 39.60
C LEU A 291 -25.53 14.00 39.57
N ILE A 292 -26.59 14.74 39.68
CA ILE A 292 -26.76 16.15 39.92
C ILE A 292 -26.14 16.58 41.27
N GLY A 293 -25.56 17.74 41.36
CA GLY A 293 -25.17 18.41 42.61
C GLY A 293 -24.95 19.91 42.41
N THR A 294 -25.97 20.64 42.77
CA THR A 294 -26.16 22.11 42.82
C THR A 294 -25.30 22.82 43.87
N THR A 295 -25.28 24.15 43.68
CA THR A 295 -25.03 25.27 44.67
C THR A 295 -23.62 25.84 44.62
N ASP A 296 -23.38 27.10 44.78
CA ASP A 296 -24.10 28.38 44.77
C ASP A 296 -23.06 29.52 44.83
N ALA A 297 -23.39 30.58 44.22
CA ALA A 297 -23.15 32.01 44.39
C ALA A 297 -22.01 32.58 45.28
N THR A 298 -21.61 33.72 44.85
CA THR A 298 -21.03 34.96 45.40
C THR A 298 -19.59 35.19 44.98
N GLY A 299 -19.29 36.19 44.22
CA GLY A 299 -19.49 37.63 44.34
C GLY A 299 -18.17 38.28 44.66
N GLU A 300 -17.72 39.14 43.77
CA GLU A 300 -16.99 40.39 43.98
C GLU A 300 -15.89 40.69 42.98
N ARG A 301 -16.13 41.73 42.19
CA ARG A 301 -15.06 42.57 41.60
C ARG A 301 -14.63 43.61 42.65
N PRO A 302 -13.42 44.14 42.58
CA PRO A 302 -13.24 45.48 41.98
C PRO A 302 -11.97 45.62 41.12
N LYS A 303 -12.05 46.36 40.08
CA LYS A 303 -11.62 47.73 39.74
C LYS A 303 -10.13 48.08 39.88
N ASP A 304 -9.64 48.57 38.71
CA ASP A 304 -8.87 49.78 38.44
C ASP A 304 -7.34 49.77 38.57
N GLY A 305 -6.77 50.36 37.51
CA GLY A 305 -5.56 51.19 37.47
C GLY A 305 -4.46 50.61 36.58
N GLY A 306 -4.21 51.00 35.34
CA GLY A 306 -3.82 52.31 34.89
C GLY A 306 -2.32 52.51 34.91
N ALA A 307 -1.62 52.30 33.81
CA ALA A 307 -0.58 53.14 33.25
C ALA A 307 -0.08 52.52 31.95
#